data_0bff15285bafea9dba700130b19ec71c
#
_entry.id   0bff15285bafea9dba700130b19ec71c
#
_cell.length_a   1.000
_cell.length_b   1.000
_cell.length_c   1.000
_cell.angle_alpha   90.00
_cell.angle_beta   90.00
_cell.angle_gamma   90.00
#
_symmetry.space_group_name_H-M   'P 1'
#
loop_
_entity.id
_entity.type
_entity.pdbx_description
1 polymer ?
#
loop_
_entity_poly.entity_id
_entity_poly.type
_entity_poly.pdbx_seq_one_letter_code
_entity_poly.pdbx_strand_id
1 'polypeptide(L)'
;MSADIKPIFRYGYFISAGAPIQVCVMLILPEIYETLPYKPYCTDDLGNLVIRPRQTAVKMRYIQHNPPCMTHFICLDIDHEHGAMRWAEEYLPPPRWTSQNPSNGHAHIVYELKTPVCTSEHGSRKALDYLAKIQAGLVRATRADVGYTNFITKNPMHEHWRTEVWTKEAYELNYLADFVDLRPLTNKEKEYGLGRNCSLFDTVRHWAYSAVREHRGKTWEQWYNSVLKHAQRVNTMFSEPLPYSEIKATAKSIAKYCWKHDAYHYNEFIYRQALKGSKGGKVSKRKPVATSVQTLKPWIELGISRATYYRKKAAKNETG
;
A
#
# COMPACT_ATOMS: atom_id res chain seq x y z
N MET A 1 41.69 34.43 -16.78
CA MET A 1 41.84 33.53 -15.62
C MET A 1 40.75 32.49 -15.71
N SER A 2 41.09 31.34 -16.23
CA SER A 2 40.19 30.20 -16.44
C SER A 2 40.10 29.43 -15.11
N ALA A 3 38.91 29.31 -14.56
CA ALA A 3 38.65 28.48 -13.39
C ALA A 3 38.33 27.05 -13.86
N ASP A 4 39.29 26.17 -13.62
CA ASP A 4 39.16 24.74 -13.83
C ASP A 4 38.03 24.16 -12.98
N ILE A 5 36.92 23.85 -13.61
CA ILE A 5 35.88 23.02 -13.00
C ILE A 5 36.34 21.57 -13.13
N LYS A 6 36.90 21.02 -12.05
CA LYS A 6 37.20 19.60 -11.94
C LYS A 6 35.89 18.81 -11.88
N PRO A 7 35.70 17.78 -12.70
CA PRO A 7 34.51 16.94 -12.60
C PRO A 7 34.59 16.06 -11.36
N ILE A 8 33.64 16.19 -10.45
CA ILE A 8 33.41 15.26 -9.33
C ILE A 8 32.63 14.06 -9.88
N PHE A 9 33.30 13.20 -10.61
CA PHE A 9 32.78 11.88 -10.94
C PHE A 9 33.90 10.85 -10.84
N ARG A 10 34.08 10.27 -9.66
CA ARG A 10 34.82 9.01 -9.47
C ARG A 10 33.95 8.09 -8.63
N TYR A 11 33.06 7.35 -9.30
CA TYR A 11 32.66 5.97 -8.94
C TYR A 11 32.04 5.33 -10.19
N GLY A 12 32.92 5.08 -11.19
CA GLY A 12 32.57 4.23 -12.33
C GLY A 12 32.87 2.78 -11.96
N TYR A 13 31.87 1.96 -11.81
CA TYR A 13 32.06 0.52 -11.97
C TYR A 13 32.08 0.22 -13.47
N PHE A 14 33.27 -0.08 -14.01
CA PHE A 14 33.41 -0.70 -15.31
C PHE A 14 32.79 -2.08 -15.28
N ILE A 15 31.62 -2.26 -15.89
CA ILE A 15 31.10 -3.58 -16.23
C ILE A 15 31.70 -3.95 -17.58
N SER A 16 32.42 -5.08 -17.61
CA SER A 16 33.03 -5.61 -18.83
C SER A 16 32.00 -5.72 -19.95
N ALA A 17 32.33 -5.19 -21.12
CA ALA A 17 31.54 -5.30 -22.33
C ALA A 17 31.35 -6.80 -22.68
N GLY A 18 30.12 -7.32 -22.49
CA GLY A 18 29.77 -8.67 -22.89
C GLY A 18 28.77 -9.45 -22.02
N ALA A 19 28.43 -9.00 -20.81
CA ALA A 19 27.38 -9.65 -20.05
C ALA A 19 25.99 -9.15 -20.50
N PRO A 20 24.98 -10.02 -20.71
CA PRO A 20 23.64 -9.57 -21.03
C PRO A 20 23.12 -8.73 -19.87
N ILE A 21 22.60 -7.53 -20.18
CA ILE A 21 22.08 -6.51 -19.23
C ILE A 21 21.14 -7.13 -18.17
N GLN A 22 20.40 -8.16 -18.52
CA GLN A 22 19.47 -8.89 -17.66
C GLN A 22 20.14 -9.63 -16.50
N VAL A 23 21.33 -10.15 -16.68
CA VAL A 23 22.10 -10.84 -15.61
C VAL A 23 22.61 -9.82 -14.59
N CYS A 24 23.02 -8.63 -15.05
CA CYS A 24 23.45 -7.55 -14.17
C CYS A 24 22.31 -6.98 -13.33
N VAL A 25 21.12 -6.80 -13.88
CA VAL A 25 19.94 -6.27 -13.15
C VAL A 25 19.47 -7.26 -12.08
N MET A 26 19.44 -8.56 -12.35
CA MET A 26 19.09 -9.57 -11.35
C MET A 26 20.12 -9.68 -10.21
N LEU A 27 21.40 -9.40 -10.49
CA LEU A 27 22.45 -9.42 -9.46
C LEU A 27 22.47 -8.15 -8.60
N ILE A 28 21.95 -7.03 -9.11
CA ILE A 28 22.03 -5.72 -8.45
C ILE A 28 20.77 -5.40 -7.61
N LEU A 29 19.62 -6.03 -7.89
CA LEU A 29 18.34 -5.73 -7.24
C LEU A 29 17.69 -6.87 -6.42
N PRO A 30 18.42 -7.87 -5.88
CA PRO A 30 17.79 -8.92 -5.06
C PRO A 30 17.08 -8.34 -3.83
N GLU A 31 17.60 -7.25 -3.26
CA GLU A 31 17.00 -6.54 -2.13
C GLU A 31 15.62 -5.95 -2.48
N ILE A 32 15.46 -5.39 -3.69
CA ILE A 32 14.18 -4.82 -4.14
C ILE A 32 13.13 -5.93 -4.32
N TYR A 33 13.52 -7.10 -4.78
CA TYR A 33 12.63 -8.24 -4.88
C TYR A 33 12.02 -8.61 -3.51
N GLU A 34 12.83 -8.59 -2.44
CA GLU A 34 12.36 -8.94 -1.10
C GLU A 34 11.43 -7.88 -0.49
N THR A 35 11.55 -6.62 -0.91
CA THR A 35 10.65 -5.53 -0.45
C THR A 35 9.30 -5.51 -1.18
N LEU A 36 9.16 -6.21 -2.32
CA LEU A 36 7.90 -6.28 -3.05
C LEU A 36 6.79 -6.90 -2.22
N PRO A 37 5.54 -6.45 -2.38
CA PRO A 37 4.38 -7.13 -1.82
C PRO A 37 4.36 -8.61 -2.21
N TYR A 38 3.85 -9.49 -1.34
CA TYR A 38 3.74 -10.92 -1.64
C TYR A 38 2.91 -11.21 -2.90
N LYS A 39 1.87 -10.40 -3.13
CA LYS A 39 1.01 -10.43 -4.32
C LYS A 39 0.82 -9.00 -4.84
N PRO A 40 1.80 -8.42 -5.54
CA PRO A 40 1.67 -7.08 -6.10
C PRO A 40 0.69 -7.05 -7.26
N TYR A 41 0.14 -5.87 -7.52
CA TYR A 41 -0.42 -5.56 -8.84
C TYR A 41 0.70 -5.55 -9.87
N CYS A 42 0.42 -6.08 -11.04
CA CYS A 42 1.36 -6.12 -12.16
C CYS A 42 0.63 -6.18 -13.49
N THR A 43 1.30 -5.80 -14.56
CA THR A 43 0.72 -5.88 -15.91
C THR A 43 1.78 -5.67 -16.99
N ASP A 44 1.50 -6.16 -18.19
CA ASP A 44 2.19 -5.78 -19.43
C ASP A 44 1.43 -4.65 -20.17
N ASP A 45 0.16 -4.40 -19.81
CA ASP A 45 -0.71 -3.38 -20.37
C ASP A 45 -1.41 -2.61 -19.24
N LEU A 46 -1.15 -1.31 -19.13
CA LEU A 46 -1.69 -0.44 -18.07
C LEU A 46 -3.23 -0.39 -18.05
N GLY A 47 -3.90 -0.75 -19.12
CA GLY A 47 -5.36 -0.85 -19.18
C GLY A 47 -5.93 -2.06 -18.41
N ASN A 48 -5.10 -3.05 -18.05
CA ASN A 48 -5.55 -4.30 -17.42
C ASN A 48 -4.62 -4.77 -16.30
N LEU A 49 -4.82 -4.22 -15.10
CA LEU A 49 -4.06 -4.60 -13.91
C LEU A 49 -4.51 -5.95 -13.34
N VAL A 50 -3.55 -6.81 -13.03
CA VAL A 50 -3.78 -8.11 -12.40
C VAL A 50 -2.96 -8.25 -11.13
N ILE A 51 -3.39 -9.13 -10.23
CA ILE A 51 -2.65 -9.49 -9.02
C ILE A 51 -2.03 -10.87 -9.22
N ARG A 52 -0.72 -10.99 -9.02
CA ARG A 52 0.02 -12.26 -9.15
C ARG A 52 0.97 -12.45 -7.97
N PRO A 53 1.36 -13.69 -7.66
CA PRO A 53 2.48 -13.94 -6.74
C PRO A 53 3.73 -13.21 -7.23
N ARG A 54 4.54 -12.69 -6.30
CA ARG A 54 5.78 -11.94 -6.55
C ARG A 54 6.64 -12.56 -7.65
N GLN A 55 6.86 -13.90 -7.60
CA GLN A 55 7.66 -14.64 -8.58
C GLN A 55 7.13 -14.55 -10.02
N THR A 56 5.83 -14.38 -10.18
CA THR A 56 5.20 -14.21 -11.51
C THR A 56 5.14 -12.74 -11.88
N ALA A 57 4.83 -11.88 -10.92
CA ALA A 57 4.67 -10.44 -11.12
C ALA A 57 5.95 -9.77 -11.63
N VAL A 58 7.13 -10.22 -11.19
CA VAL A 58 8.43 -9.68 -11.64
C VAL A 58 8.73 -9.91 -13.11
N LYS A 59 7.97 -10.77 -13.76
CA LYS A 59 8.07 -11.03 -15.20
C LYS A 59 7.25 -10.06 -16.05
N MET A 60 6.44 -9.20 -15.43
CA MET A 60 5.61 -8.22 -16.12
C MET A 60 6.32 -6.87 -16.24
N ARG A 61 5.99 -6.10 -17.26
CA ARG A 61 6.61 -4.78 -17.55
C ARG A 61 6.41 -3.76 -16.43
N TYR A 62 5.25 -3.81 -15.78
CA TYR A 62 4.89 -2.89 -14.71
C TYR A 62 4.55 -3.66 -13.45
N ILE A 63 4.95 -3.12 -12.30
CA ILE A 63 4.77 -3.76 -11.00
C ILE A 63 4.53 -2.74 -9.89
N GLN A 64 3.75 -3.12 -8.88
CA GLN A 64 3.59 -2.36 -7.65
C GLN A 64 4.78 -2.60 -6.72
N HIS A 65 5.54 -1.54 -6.41
CA HIS A 65 6.65 -1.62 -5.46
C HIS A 65 6.21 -1.40 -4.02
N ASN A 66 5.38 -0.38 -3.79
CA ASN A 66 4.92 -0.07 -2.44
C ASN A 66 3.80 -1.04 -2.01
N PRO A 67 3.95 -1.74 -0.87
CA PRO A 67 2.86 -2.52 -0.32
C PRO A 67 1.68 -1.60 0.09
N PRO A 68 0.46 -2.15 0.18
CA PRO A 68 -0.67 -1.39 0.69
C PRO A 68 -0.34 -0.76 2.05
N CYS A 69 -0.69 0.51 2.22
CA CYS A 69 -0.53 1.25 3.46
C CYS A 69 0.91 1.57 3.90
N MET A 70 1.91 1.36 3.03
CA MET A 70 3.30 1.72 3.32
C MET A 70 3.97 2.31 2.08
N THR A 71 4.70 3.41 2.25
CA THR A 71 5.58 3.98 1.22
C THR A 71 7.03 3.68 1.56
N HIS A 72 7.62 2.76 0.83
CA HIS A 72 9.06 2.45 0.86
C HIS A 72 9.81 3.24 -0.21
N PHE A 73 9.16 3.51 -1.32
CA PHE A 73 9.73 4.15 -2.48
C PHE A 73 8.92 5.37 -2.91
N ILE A 74 9.61 6.47 -3.20
CA ILE A 74 9.04 7.61 -3.91
C ILE A 74 9.38 7.41 -5.38
N CYS A 75 8.36 7.20 -6.22
CA CYS A 75 8.52 7.05 -7.65
C CYS A 75 8.01 8.32 -8.35
N LEU A 76 8.76 8.80 -9.32
CA LEU A 76 8.45 9.95 -10.14
C LEU A 76 8.31 9.48 -11.59
N ASP A 77 7.24 9.84 -12.27
CA ASP A 77 7.06 9.55 -13.70
C ASP A 77 7.46 10.78 -14.52
N ILE A 78 8.45 10.61 -15.37
CA ILE A 78 9.03 11.67 -16.19
C ILE A 78 8.66 11.42 -17.66
N ASP A 79 7.72 12.18 -18.18
CA ASP A 79 7.16 12.02 -19.51
C ASP A 79 7.83 12.90 -20.57
N HIS A 80 9.15 13.02 -20.50
CA HIS A 80 9.93 13.72 -21.53
C HIS A 80 11.24 13.00 -21.85
N GLU A 81 11.85 13.35 -22.96
CA GLU A 81 13.15 12.83 -23.38
C GLU A 81 14.22 13.05 -22.29
N HIS A 82 15.14 12.09 -22.16
CA HIS A 82 16.19 12.09 -21.15
C HIS A 82 15.71 12.04 -19.69
N GLY A 83 14.47 11.60 -19.47
CA GLY A 83 13.85 11.56 -18.13
C GLY A 83 14.67 10.84 -17.07
N ALA A 84 15.47 9.83 -17.45
CA ALA A 84 16.32 9.07 -16.52
C ALA A 84 17.44 9.89 -15.87
N MET A 85 17.87 11.02 -16.48
CA MET A 85 18.95 11.88 -15.97
C MET A 85 18.44 13.16 -15.32
N ARG A 86 17.13 13.39 -15.30
CA ARG A 86 16.54 14.63 -14.81
C ARG A 86 16.94 14.98 -13.37
N TRP A 87 17.14 13.99 -12.53
CA TRP A 87 17.63 14.18 -11.16
C TRP A 87 19.01 14.84 -11.10
N ALA A 88 19.92 14.46 -12.01
CA ALA A 88 21.27 15.04 -12.06
C ALA A 88 21.26 16.47 -12.57
N GLU A 89 20.41 16.78 -13.54
CA GLU A 89 20.22 18.15 -14.07
C GLU A 89 19.70 19.13 -13.02
N GLU A 90 18.88 18.64 -12.07
CA GLU A 90 18.31 19.43 -10.98
C GLU A 90 19.11 19.31 -9.68
N TYR A 91 20.31 18.76 -9.72
CA TYR A 91 21.20 18.59 -8.57
C TYR A 91 20.57 17.83 -7.40
N LEU A 92 19.67 16.92 -7.68
CA LEU A 92 19.04 16.03 -6.69
C LEU A 92 19.97 14.87 -6.33
N PRO A 93 19.81 14.22 -5.16
CA PRO A 93 20.57 13.03 -4.82
C PRO A 93 20.39 11.92 -5.85
N PRO A 94 21.38 11.03 -6.05
CA PRO A 94 21.23 9.87 -6.92
C PRO A 94 20.03 9.02 -6.51
N PRO A 95 19.11 8.68 -7.42
CA PRO A 95 18.00 7.78 -7.09
C PRO A 95 18.49 6.36 -6.86
N ARG A 96 17.68 5.51 -6.23
CA ARG A 96 17.97 4.08 -6.10
C ARG A 96 18.17 3.45 -7.48
N TRP A 97 17.21 3.73 -8.39
CA TRP A 97 17.30 3.37 -9.80
C TRP A 97 16.46 4.29 -10.67
N THR A 98 16.75 4.23 -11.96
CA THR A 98 15.89 4.78 -13.01
C THR A 98 15.51 3.67 -13.98
N SER A 99 14.26 3.66 -14.47
CA SER A 99 13.78 2.73 -15.49
C SER A 99 13.26 3.53 -16.68
N GLN A 100 14.02 3.54 -17.78
CA GLN A 100 13.74 4.33 -18.97
C GLN A 100 13.09 3.49 -20.06
N ASN A 101 12.14 4.05 -20.76
CA ASN A 101 11.62 3.51 -22.00
C ASN A 101 12.62 3.84 -23.14
N PRO A 102 13.24 2.82 -23.76
CA PRO A 102 14.24 3.07 -24.80
C PRO A 102 13.67 3.68 -26.08
N SER A 103 12.35 3.63 -26.30
CA SER A 103 11.73 4.14 -27.52
C SER A 103 11.44 5.65 -27.50
N ASN A 104 11.17 6.24 -26.31
CA ASN A 104 10.77 7.64 -26.19
C ASN A 104 11.54 8.42 -25.10
N GLY A 105 12.43 7.77 -24.35
CA GLY A 105 13.23 8.42 -23.32
C GLY A 105 12.50 8.70 -22.00
N HIS A 106 11.18 8.46 -21.91
CA HIS A 106 10.41 8.62 -20.68
C HIS A 106 10.90 7.65 -19.59
N ALA A 107 10.95 8.09 -18.36
CA ALA A 107 11.54 7.29 -17.28
C ALA A 107 10.79 7.39 -15.95
N HIS A 108 10.89 6.33 -15.15
CA HIS A 108 10.63 6.44 -13.72
C HIS A 108 11.94 6.65 -12.98
N ILE A 109 11.93 7.61 -12.05
CA ILE A 109 13.01 7.86 -11.09
C ILE A 109 12.53 7.40 -9.72
N VAL A 110 13.31 6.57 -9.02
CA VAL A 110 12.86 5.94 -7.77
C VAL A 110 13.84 6.19 -6.65
N TYR A 111 13.36 6.80 -5.57
CA TYR A 111 14.09 7.00 -4.31
C TYR A 111 13.62 6.00 -3.26
N GLU A 112 14.53 5.30 -2.62
CA GLU A 112 14.24 4.40 -1.51
C GLU A 112 14.30 5.15 -0.18
N LEU A 113 13.29 4.94 0.67
CA LEU A 113 13.24 5.49 2.02
C LEU A 113 13.84 4.52 3.02
N LYS A 114 14.78 4.99 3.83
CA LYS A 114 15.38 4.22 4.92
C LYS A 114 14.36 3.85 5.99
N THR A 115 13.47 4.80 6.28
CA THR A 115 12.32 4.60 7.18
C THR A 115 11.04 4.71 6.37
N PRO A 116 10.36 3.58 6.08
CA PRO A 116 9.09 3.60 5.36
C PRO A 116 8.01 4.39 6.09
N VAL A 117 7.15 5.09 5.34
CA VAL A 117 6.04 5.88 5.90
C VAL A 117 4.74 5.10 5.83
N CYS A 118 4.08 4.91 6.97
CA CYS A 118 2.76 4.31 7.05
C CYS A 118 1.71 5.27 6.49
N THR A 119 0.97 4.83 5.46
CA THR A 119 -0.09 5.59 4.78
C THR A 119 -1.51 5.18 5.20
N SER A 120 -1.63 4.26 6.17
CA SER A 120 -2.92 3.87 6.74
C SER A 120 -3.40 4.86 7.81
N GLU A 121 -4.61 4.64 8.31
CA GLU A 121 -5.19 5.41 9.43
C GLU A 121 -4.36 5.35 10.72
N HIS A 122 -3.50 4.35 10.87
CA HIS A 122 -2.59 4.19 12.01
C HIS A 122 -1.28 4.97 11.83
N GLY A 123 -1.06 5.54 10.63
CA GLY A 123 0.13 6.33 10.32
C GLY A 123 0.14 7.71 11.00
N SER A 124 1.34 8.25 11.22
CA SER A 124 1.49 9.61 11.71
C SER A 124 1.08 10.63 10.63
N ARG A 125 0.07 11.45 10.91
CA ARG A 125 -0.35 12.52 9.99
C ARG A 125 0.79 13.48 9.66
N LYS A 126 1.64 13.79 10.63
CA LYS A 126 2.81 14.66 10.42
C LYS A 126 3.81 14.03 9.44
N ALA A 127 4.05 12.72 9.55
CA ALA A 127 4.95 12.01 8.64
C ALA A 127 4.37 11.96 7.21
N LEU A 128 3.06 11.75 7.07
CA LEU A 128 2.37 11.78 5.78
C LEU A 128 2.43 13.16 5.12
N ASP A 129 2.12 14.22 5.87
CA ASP A 129 2.18 15.60 5.35
C ASP A 129 3.62 15.98 4.96
N TYR A 130 4.61 15.49 5.69
CA TYR A 130 6.01 15.72 5.39
C TYR A 130 6.46 14.98 4.13
N LEU A 131 6.13 13.68 4.03
CA LEU A 131 6.36 12.89 2.82
C LEU A 131 5.72 13.55 1.60
N ALA A 132 4.46 13.98 1.70
CA ALA A 132 3.74 14.62 0.61
C ALA A 132 4.41 15.92 0.14
N LYS A 133 4.95 16.73 1.05
CA LYS A 133 5.69 17.95 0.71
C LYS A 133 7.00 17.64 -0.01
N ILE A 134 7.74 16.63 0.45
CA ILE A 134 8.98 16.18 -0.19
C ILE A 134 8.68 15.64 -1.59
N GLN A 135 7.68 14.78 -1.72
CA GLN A 135 7.26 14.23 -3.01
C GLN A 135 6.84 15.34 -3.97
N ALA A 136 6.02 16.29 -3.53
CA ALA A 136 5.63 17.44 -4.35
C ALA A 136 6.84 18.32 -4.72
N GLY A 137 7.80 18.49 -3.83
CA GLY A 137 9.06 19.18 -4.11
C GLY A 137 9.89 18.49 -5.19
N LEU A 138 10.04 17.16 -5.10
CA LEU A 138 10.70 16.34 -6.12
C LEU A 138 9.98 16.43 -7.49
N VAL A 139 8.65 16.31 -7.48
CA VAL A 139 7.82 16.45 -8.70
C VAL A 139 8.03 17.82 -9.35
N ARG A 140 8.04 18.90 -8.56
CA ARG A 140 8.30 20.26 -9.07
C ARG A 140 9.69 20.40 -9.67
N ALA A 141 10.72 19.92 -8.97
CA ALA A 141 12.10 19.99 -9.41
C ALA A 141 12.31 19.21 -10.71
N THR A 142 11.82 18.00 -10.79
CA THR A 142 12.03 17.12 -11.95
C THR A 142 11.03 17.35 -13.08
N ARG A 143 9.97 18.15 -12.86
CA ARG A 143 8.82 18.30 -13.78
C ARG A 143 8.15 16.95 -14.08
N ALA A 144 8.11 16.08 -13.07
CA ALA A 144 7.41 14.81 -13.17
C ALA A 144 5.89 15.00 -13.33
N ASP A 145 5.22 13.95 -13.81
CA ASP A 145 3.76 13.96 -13.89
C ASP A 145 3.14 14.12 -12.50
N VAL A 146 2.42 15.24 -12.33
CA VAL A 146 1.71 15.56 -11.07
C VAL A 146 0.58 14.55 -10.81
N GLY A 147 0.04 13.91 -11.86
CA GLY A 147 -1.04 12.93 -11.77
C GLY A 147 -0.57 11.53 -11.40
N TYR A 148 0.71 11.27 -11.41
CA TYR A 148 1.23 9.94 -11.12
C TYR A 148 1.06 9.55 -9.65
N THR A 149 0.36 8.46 -9.40
CA THR A 149 -0.07 8.05 -8.05
C THR A 149 0.94 7.20 -7.29
N ASN A 150 2.13 6.95 -7.84
CA ASN A 150 3.15 6.08 -7.23
C ASN A 150 2.65 4.62 -6.97
N PHE A 151 1.62 4.18 -7.71
CA PHE A 151 0.98 2.89 -7.48
C PHE A 151 1.58 1.76 -8.32
N ILE A 152 1.72 1.98 -9.63
CA ILE A 152 2.29 1.00 -10.57
C ILE A 152 3.47 1.62 -11.30
N THR A 153 4.60 0.95 -11.35
CA THR A 153 5.85 1.50 -11.88
C THR A 153 6.46 0.63 -12.95
N LYS A 154 7.29 1.20 -13.82
CA LYS A 154 8.15 0.45 -14.72
C LYS A 154 9.00 -0.51 -13.89
N ASN A 155 8.89 -1.81 -14.16
CA ASN A 155 9.56 -2.84 -13.37
C ASN A 155 11.07 -2.85 -13.68
N PRO A 156 11.94 -2.52 -12.70
CA PRO A 156 13.38 -2.44 -12.95
C PRO A 156 14.01 -3.79 -13.29
N MET A 157 13.34 -4.90 -13.01
CA MET A 157 13.80 -6.25 -13.29
C MET A 157 13.38 -6.78 -14.67
N HIS A 158 12.58 -6.01 -15.42
CA HIS A 158 12.10 -6.42 -16.73
C HIS A 158 12.96 -5.85 -17.86
N GLU A 159 13.36 -6.71 -18.81
CA GLU A 159 14.25 -6.36 -19.94
C GLU A 159 13.74 -5.29 -20.89
N HIS A 160 12.42 -5.03 -20.88
CA HIS A 160 11.81 -4.02 -21.71
C HIS A 160 12.30 -2.61 -21.36
N TRP A 161 12.69 -2.38 -20.11
CA TRP A 161 13.14 -1.08 -19.63
C TRP A 161 14.66 -1.03 -19.53
N ARG A 162 15.25 0.07 -19.96
CA ARG A 162 16.65 0.36 -19.64
C ARG A 162 16.71 0.82 -18.19
N THR A 163 17.19 -0.08 -17.31
CA THR A 163 17.29 0.21 -15.87
C THR A 163 18.74 0.47 -15.49
N GLU A 164 18.96 1.56 -14.76
CA GLU A 164 20.26 1.92 -14.19
C GLU A 164 20.10 2.11 -12.68
N VAL A 165 21.00 1.48 -11.90
CA VAL A 165 21.06 1.61 -10.44
C VAL A 165 22.15 2.62 -10.12
N TRP A 166 21.78 3.69 -9.41
CA TRP A 166 22.68 4.81 -9.11
C TRP A 166 23.28 4.73 -7.70
N THR A 167 22.48 4.26 -6.72
CA THR A 167 22.95 4.08 -5.35
C THR A 167 22.33 2.85 -4.71
N LYS A 168 23.01 2.29 -3.70
CA LYS A 168 22.45 1.25 -2.82
C LYS A 168 21.92 1.84 -1.51
N GLU A 169 22.15 3.11 -1.28
CA GLU A 169 21.74 3.77 -0.05
C GLU A 169 20.29 4.21 -0.12
N ALA A 170 19.56 3.91 0.95
CA ALA A 170 18.22 4.43 1.19
C ALA A 170 18.32 5.77 1.95
N TYR A 171 17.39 6.69 1.69
CA TYR A 171 17.42 8.06 2.20
C TYR A 171 16.48 8.26 3.38
N GLU A 172 16.94 9.00 4.39
CA GLU A 172 16.04 9.61 5.36
C GLU A 172 15.24 10.73 4.71
N LEU A 173 14.00 10.93 5.12
CA LEU A 173 13.14 12.00 4.60
C LEU A 173 13.78 13.38 4.77
N ASN A 174 14.44 13.62 5.93
CA ASN A 174 15.11 14.89 6.18
C ASN A 174 16.21 15.19 5.17
N TYR A 175 16.96 14.16 4.76
CA TYR A 175 18.00 14.33 3.74
C TYR A 175 17.42 14.74 2.40
N LEU A 176 16.34 14.08 1.95
CA LEU A 176 15.66 14.46 0.72
C LEU A 176 15.03 15.86 0.79
N ALA A 177 14.59 16.26 1.97
CA ALA A 177 13.99 17.56 2.20
C ALA A 177 14.96 18.74 1.96
N ASP A 178 16.26 18.52 2.18
CA ASP A 178 17.30 19.54 1.99
C ASP A 178 17.50 19.91 0.51
N PHE A 179 17.03 19.09 -0.42
CA PHE A 179 17.18 19.29 -1.88
C PHE A 179 15.92 19.84 -2.55
N VAL A 180 14.82 20.04 -1.82
CA VAL A 180 13.55 20.41 -2.42
C VAL A 180 12.86 21.56 -1.68
N ASP A 181 12.04 22.31 -2.40
CA ASP A 181 11.22 23.37 -1.80
C ASP A 181 9.99 22.76 -1.08
N LEU A 182 9.97 22.90 0.25
CA LEU A 182 8.91 22.41 1.14
C LEU A 182 7.75 23.42 1.35
N ARG A 183 7.48 24.28 0.36
CA ARG A 183 6.34 25.19 0.43
C ARG A 183 5.02 24.46 0.68
N PRO A 184 3.98 25.15 1.18
CA PRO A 184 2.66 24.56 1.34
C PRO A 184 2.15 23.92 0.05
N LEU A 185 1.54 22.74 0.19
CA LEU A 185 0.95 22.03 -0.93
C LEU A 185 -0.25 22.80 -1.49
N THR A 186 -0.32 22.95 -2.80
CA THR A 186 -1.54 23.36 -3.51
C THR A 186 -2.63 22.29 -3.35
N ASN A 187 -3.89 22.64 -3.62
CA ASN A 187 -4.96 21.63 -3.57
C ASN A 187 -4.70 20.47 -4.51
N LYS A 188 -4.20 20.76 -5.71
CA LYS A 188 -3.82 19.72 -6.69
C LYS A 188 -2.70 18.81 -6.15
N GLU A 189 -1.64 19.35 -5.57
CA GLU A 189 -0.55 18.58 -4.97
C GLU A 189 -1.02 17.75 -3.76
N LYS A 190 -2.01 18.22 -2.98
CA LYS A 190 -2.63 17.43 -1.91
C LYS A 190 -3.38 16.21 -2.45
N GLU A 191 -4.11 16.37 -3.54
CA GLU A 191 -4.83 15.28 -4.19
C GLU A 191 -3.88 14.16 -4.64
N TYR A 192 -2.73 14.51 -5.20
CA TYR A 192 -1.74 13.56 -5.69
C TYR A 192 -0.76 13.06 -4.62
N GLY A 193 -0.27 13.95 -3.77
CA GLY A 193 0.74 13.63 -2.75
C GLY A 193 0.21 12.77 -1.60
N LEU A 194 -1.07 12.90 -1.25
CA LEU A 194 -1.75 12.04 -0.27
C LEU A 194 -2.40 10.83 -0.93
N GLY A 195 -2.45 10.80 -2.26
CA GLY A 195 -3.18 9.83 -3.06
C GLY A 195 -4.68 10.10 -3.06
N ARG A 196 -5.28 10.23 -4.25
CA ARG A 196 -6.73 10.45 -4.40
C ARG A 196 -7.56 9.38 -3.67
N ASN A 197 -7.10 8.13 -3.68
CA ASN A 197 -7.72 7.04 -2.94
C ASN A 197 -7.70 7.24 -1.43
N CYS A 198 -6.56 7.68 -0.86
CA CYS A 198 -6.45 7.98 0.56
C CYS A 198 -7.32 9.18 0.95
N SER A 199 -7.33 10.24 0.14
CA SER A 199 -8.17 11.42 0.36
C SER A 199 -9.66 11.08 0.29
N LEU A 200 -10.07 10.27 -0.69
CA LEU A 200 -11.44 9.76 -0.79
C LEU A 200 -11.79 8.90 0.42
N PHE A 201 -10.93 7.95 0.77
CA PHE A 201 -11.14 7.07 1.92
C PHE A 201 -11.28 7.86 3.21
N ASP A 202 -10.36 8.78 3.50
CA ASP A 202 -10.40 9.59 4.72
C ASP A 202 -11.66 10.46 4.81
N THR A 203 -11.99 11.16 3.73
CA THR A 203 -13.17 12.03 3.71
C THR A 203 -14.45 11.24 3.91
N VAL A 204 -14.59 10.13 3.20
CA VAL A 204 -15.82 9.31 3.25
C VAL A 204 -15.94 8.57 4.58
N ARG A 205 -14.86 8.05 5.16
CA ARG A 205 -14.92 7.34 6.46
C ARG A 205 -15.29 8.26 7.62
N HIS A 206 -14.73 9.47 7.67
CA HIS A 206 -15.09 10.43 8.72
C HIS A 206 -16.56 10.80 8.69
N TRP A 207 -17.11 11.02 7.51
CA TRP A 207 -18.54 11.19 7.35
C TRP A 207 -19.32 9.92 7.76
N ALA A 208 -18.89 8.74 7.31
CA ALA A 208 -19.56 7.47 7.53
C ALA A 208 -19.67 7.10 9.02
N TYR A 209 -18.70 7.45 9.86
CA TYR A 209 -18.75 7.20 11.31
C TYR A 209 -19.94 7.90 12.00
N SER A 210 -20.35 9.04 11.49
CA SER A 210 -21.55 9.74 11.99
C SER A 210 -22.81 9.28 11.29
N ALA A 211 -22.76 9.14 9.98
CA ALA A 211 -23.93 8.84 9.14
C ALA A 211 -24.50 7.43 9.36
N VAL A 212 -23.69 6.46 9.80
CA VAL A 212 -24.16 5.10 10.10
C VAL A 212 -25.26 5.09 11.14
N ARG A 213 -25.28 6.03 12.08
CA ARG A 213 -26.28 6.15 13.15
C ARG A 213 -27.68 6.46 12.60
N GLU A 214 -27.75 7.23 11.52
CA GLU A 214 -29.02 7.59 10.84
C GLU A 214 -29.58 6.41 10.02
N HIS A 215 -28.78 5.37 9.85
CA HIS A 215 -29.13 4.15 9.12
C HIS A 215 -29.42 2.95 10.04
N ARG A 216 -29.45 3.16 11.35
CA ARG A 216 -29.88 2.14 12.31
C ARG A 216 -31.32 1.74 12.02
N GLY A 217 -31.57 0.42 11.96
CA GLY A 217 -32.87 -0.13 11.58
C GLY A 217 -33.15 -0.19 10.07
N LYS A 218 -32.26 0.34 9.22
CA LYS A 218 -32.37 0.21 7.75
C LYS A 218 -31.62 -1.03 7.25
N THR A 219 -31.76 -1.32 5.95
CA THR A 219 -31.05 -2.47 5.33
C THR A 219 -29.60 -2.13 5.01
N TRP A 220 -28.77 -3.19 4.89
CA TRP A 220 -27.39 -3.05 4.41
C TRP A 220 -27.30 -2.32 3.06
N GLU A 221 -28.21 -2.61 2.15
CA GLU A 221 -28.21 -2.01 0.81
C GLU A 221 -28.47 -0.50 0.85
N GLN A 222 -29.40 -0.07 1.69
CA GLN A 222 -29.69 1.36 1.89
C GLN A 222 -28.47 2.08 2.46
N TRP A 223 -27.79 1.48 3.44
CA TRP A 223 -26.57 2.02 3.99
C TRP A 223 -25.44 2.07 2.96
N TYR A 224 -25.15 0.96 2.28
CA TYR A 224 -24.11 0.91 1.27
C TYR A 224 -24.32 1.92 0.14
N ASN A 225 -25.55 2.04 -0.35
CA ASN A 225 -25.90 3.00 -1.39
C ASN A 225 -25.69 4.45 -0.93
N SER A 226 -25.96 4.76 0.35
CA SER A 226 -25.70 6.08 0.93
C SER A 226 -24.19 6.39 0.94
N VAL A 227 -23.36 5.43 1.37
CA VAL A 227 -21.90 5.58 1.37
C VAL A 227 -21.37 5.72 -0.05
N LEU A 228 -21.85 4.91 -0.98
CA LEU A 228 -21.42 4.97 -2.39
C LEU A 228 -21.78 6.31 -3.02
N LYS A 229 -22.98 6.81 -2.81
CA LYS A 229 -23.42 8.13 -3.31
C LYS A 229 -22.59 9.26 -2.72
N HIS A 230 -22.26 9.19 -1.44
CA HIS A 230 -21.38 10.18 -0.81
C HIS A 230 -19.95 10.11 -1.38
N ALA A 231 -19.40 8.91 -1.56
CA ALA A 231 -18.08 8.71 -2.16
C ALA A 231 -18.02 9.24 -3.61
N GLN A 232 -19.07 9.02 -4.40
CA GLN A 232 -19.17 9.59 -5.75
C GLN A 232 -19.17 11.11 -5.72
N ARG A 233 -19.92 11.73 -4.80
CA ARG A 233 -19.94 13.19 -4.65
C ARG A 233 -18.57 13.75 -4.26
N VAL A 234 -17.87 13.11 -3.33
CA VAL A 234 -16.49 13.52 -2.95
C VAL A 234 -15.55 13.38 -4.16
N ASN A 235 -15.71 12.31 -4.93
CA ASN A 235 -14.86 12.07 -6.10
C ASN A 235 -15.01 13.15 -7.19
N THR A 236 -16.19 13.76 -7.35
CA THR A 236 -16.38 14.88 -8.32
C THR A 236 -15.65 16.15 -7.90
N MET A 237 -15.16 16.24 -6.67
CA MET A 237 -14.38 17.38 -6.19
C MET A 237 -12.89 17.29 -6.57
N PHE A 238 -12.42 16.11 -7.02
CA PHE A 238 -11.06 15.95 -7.51
C PHE A 238 -10.92 16.52 -8.94
N SER A 239 -9.77 17.10 -9.24
CA SER A 239 -9.46 17.61 -10.60
C SER A 239 -9.49 16.49 -11.63
N GLU A 240 -9.05 15.30 -11.25
CA GLU A 240 -9.18 14.07 -12.02
C GLU A 240 -9.88 13.00 -11.17
N PRO A 241 -11.17 12.75 -11.42
CA PRO A 241 -11.93 11.78 -10.67
C PRO A 241 -11.37 10.35 -10.79
N LEU A 242 -11.44 9.58 -9.70
CA LEU A 242 -11.09 8.17 -9.70
C LEU A 242 -12.07 7.34 -10.54
N PRO A 243 -11.65 6.23 -11.12
CA PRO A 243 -12.51 5.28 -11.80
C PRO A 243 -13.61 4.74 -10.86
N TYR A 244 -14.78 4.48 -11.40
CA TYR A 244 -15.94 3.99 -10.62
C TYR A 244 -15.65 2.70 -9.84
N SER A 245 -14.82 1.80 -10.38
CA SER A 245 -14.39 0.57 -9.72
C SER A 245 -13.67 0.83 -8.39
N GLU A 246 -12.81 1.84 -8.34
CA GLU A 246 -12.06 2.22 -7.14
C GLU A 246 -12.97 2.88 -6.09
N ILE A 247 -13.86 3.80 -6.53
CA ILE A 247 -14.85 4.41 -5.65
C ILE A 247 -15.74 3.34 -5.02
N LYS A 248 -16.20 2.38 -5.82
CA LYS A 248 -17.05 1.28 -5.37
C LYS A 248 -16.34 0.39 -4.35
N ALA A 249 -15.06 0.08 -4.58
CA ALA A 249 -14.25 -0.72 -3.66
C ALA A 249 -14.05 0.00 -2.32
N THR A 250 -13.67 1.27 -2.36
CA THR A 250 -13.48 2.13 -1.18
C THR A 250 -14.77 2.29 -0.39
N ALA A 251 -15.87 2.65 -1.06
CA ALA A 251 -17.19 2.80 -0.42
C ALA A 251 -17.67 1.49 0.25
N LYS A 252 -17.45 0.34 -0.42
CA LYS A 252 -17.82 -0.97 0.13
C LYS A 252 -17.00 -1.32 1.37
N SER A 253 -15.71 -1.02 1.37
CA SER A 253 -14.83 -1.24 2.52
C SER A 253 -15.28 -0.41 3.73
N ILE A 254 -15.47 0.89 3.55
CA ILE A 254 -15.93 1.82 4.60
C ILE A 254 -17.32 1.42 5.12
N ALA A 255 -18.27 1.18 4.22
CA ALA A 255 -19.62 0.79 4.60
C ALA A 255 -19.62 -0.49 5.44
N LYS A 256 -18.84 -1.49 5.03
CA LYS A 256 -18.71 -2.78 5.74
C LYS A 256 -18.10 -2.60 7.12
N TYR A 257 -17.06 -1.76 7.22
CA TYR A 257 -16.42 -1.47 8.51
C TYR A 257 -17.40 -0.80 9.47
N CYS A 258 -18.04 0.31 9.07
CA CYS A 258 -18.98 1.05 9.91
C CYS A 258 -20.18 0.18 10.34
N TRP A 259 -20.76 -0.57 9.40
CA TRP A 259 -21.88 -1.47 9.68
C TRP A 259 -21.54 -2.56 10.70
N LYS A 260 -20.32 -3.10 10.61
CA LYS A 260 -19.85 -4.13 11.53
C LYS A 260 -19.57 -3.59 12.94
N HIS A 261 -19.04 -2.35 13.02
CA HIS A 261 -18.57 -1.77 14.28
C HIS A 261 -19.55 -0.77 14.91
N ASP A 262 -20.65 -0.46 14.22
CA ASP A 262 -21.75 0.28 14.86
C ASP A 262 -22.40 -0.62 15.93
N ALA A 263 -22.49 -0.10 17.16
CA ALA A 263 -23.00 -0.85 18.32
C ALA A 263 -24.39 -1.46 18.10
N TYR A 264 -25.22 -0.83 17.26
CA TYR A 264 -26.56 -1.33 16.91
C TYR A 264 -26.51 -2.65 16.14
N HIS A 265 -25.56 -2.82 15.21
CA HIS A 265 -25.43 -4.00 14.37
C HIS A 265 -24.45 -5.04 14.90
N TYR A 266 -23.72 -4.72 15.99
CA TYR A 266 -22.72 -5.60 16.57
C TYR A 266 -23.30 -6.94 17.03
N ASN A 267 -24.45 -6.92 17.71
CA ASN A 267 -25.11 -8.13 18.19
C ASN A 267 -25.56 -9.04 17.03
N GLU A 268 -26.07 -8.45 15.93
CA GLU A 268 -26.41 -9.20 14.72
C GLU A 268 -25.18 -9.86 14.09
N PHE A 269 -24.06 -9.13 14.05
CA PHE A 269 -22.77 -9.70 13.59
C PHE A 269 -22.33 -10.89 14.44
N ILE A 270 -22.34 -10.76 15.76
CA ILE A 270 -21.99 -11.86 16.70
C ILE A 270 -22.90 -13.07 16.47
N TYR A 271 -24.22 -12.84 16.37
CA TYR A 271 -25.17 -13.91 16.10
C TYR A 271 -24.88 -14.65 14.78
N ARG A 272 -24.60 -13.91 13.69
CA ARG A 272 -24.24 -14.51 12.40
C ARG A 272 -22.92 -15.31 12.47
N GLN A 273 -21.93 -14.83 13.21
CA GLN A 273 -20.68 -15.57 13.39
C GLN A 273 -20.89 -16.86 14.21
N ALA A 274 -21.70 -16.81 15.25
CA ALA A 274 -22.07 -17.99 16.03
C ALA A 274 -22.77 -19.06 15.18
N LEU A 275 -23.72 -18.64 14.29
CA LEU A 275 -24.37 -19.54 13.35
C LEU A 275 -23.37 -20.18 12.36
N LYS A 276 -22.43 -19.40 11.83
CA LYS A 276 -21.38 -19.92 10.93
C LYS A 276 -20.47 -20.91 11.67
N GLY A 277 -20.07 -20.58 12.90
CA GLY A 277 -19.27 -21.47 13.75
C GLY A 277 -19.99 -22.78 14.05
N SER A 278 -21.27 -22.72 14.38
CA SER A 278 -22.11 -23.90 14.61
C SER A 278 -22.22 -24.80 13.36
N LYS A 279 -22.48 -24.19 12.18
CA LYS A 279 -22.50 -24.93 10.90
C LYS A 279 -21.14 -25.55 10.59
N GLY A 280 -20.04 -24.81 10.76
CA GLY A 280 -18.68 -25.31 10.56
C GLY A 280 -18.32 -26.44 11.51
N GLY A 281 -18.73 -26.34 12.78
CA GLY A 281 -18.53 -27.39 13.80
C GLY A 281 -19.27 -28.69 13.46
N LYS A 282 -20.48 -28.60 12.89
CA LYS A 282 -21.27 -29.78 12.46
C LYS A 282 -20.64 -30.51 11.27
N VAL A 283 -19.95 -29.79 10.39
CA VAL A 283 -19.31 -30.34 9.19
C VAL A 283 -17.85 -30.76 9.44
N SER A 284 -17.28 -30.32 10.56
CA SER A 284 -15.89 -30.61 10.91
C SER A 284 -15.65 -32.09 11.14
N LYS A 285 -14.76 -32.69 10.33
CA LYS A 285 -14.29 -34.06 10.47
C LYS A 285 -13.07 -34.22 11.40
N ARG A 286 -12.81 -33.22 12.25
CA ARG A 286 -11.68 -33.29 13.21
C ARG A 286 -11.92 -34.41 14.21
N LYS A 287 -10.93 -35.29 14.32
CA LYS A 287 -10.95 -36.35 15.34
C LYS A 287 -10.92 -35.71 16.74
N PRO A 288 -11.68 -36.27 17.73
CA PRO A 288 -11.60 -35.81 19.12
C PRO A 288 -10.15 -35.92 19.63
N VAL A 289 -9.68 -34.88 20.31
CA VAL A 289 -8.37 -34.91 20.97
C VAL A 289 -8.50 -35.83 22.19
N ALA A 290 -7.74 -36.94 22.24
CA ALA A 290 -7.85 -37.97 23.26
C ALA A 290 -7.71 -37.42 24.70
N THR A 291 -6.86 -36.42 24.91
CA THR A 291 -6.59 -35.77 26.19
C THR A 291 -7.55 -34.62 26.53
N SER A 292 -8.51 -34.31 25.69
CA SER A 292 -9.43 -33.20 25.94
C SER A 292 -10.45 -33.58 27.06
N VAL A 293 -10.78 -32.59 27.89
CA VAL A 293 -11.81 -32.72 28.91
C VAL A 293 -13.17 -33.20 28.36
N GLN A 294 -13.46 -32.84 27.08
CA GLN A 294 -14.67 -33.31 26.41
C GLN A 294 -14.62 -34.78 26.03
N THR A 295 -13.44 -35.30 25.72
CA THR A 295 -13.22 -36.72 25.37
C THR A 295 -13.16 -37.57 26.62
N LEU A 296 -12.43 -37.13 27.66
CA LEU A 296 -12.26 -37.81 28.93
C LEU A 296 -13.54 -37.82 29.80
N LYS A 297 -14.42 -36.80 29.62
CA LYS A 297 -15.69 -36.65 30.34
C LYS A 297 -15.57 -36.86 31.86
N PRO A 298 -14.65 -36.19 32.57
CA PRO A 298 -14.36 -36.42 33.97
C PRO A 298 -15.57 -36.24 34.92
N TRP A 299 -16.62 -35.56 34.47
CA TRP A 299 -17.86 -35.41 35.20
C TRP A 299 -18.63 -36.75 35.37
N ILE A 300 -18.41 -37.72 34.46
CA ILE A 300 -19.04 -39.06 34.57
C ILE A 300 -18.41 -39.83 35.75
N GLU A 301 -17.06 -39.81 35.83
CA GLU A 301 -16.34 -40.47 36.94
C GLU A 301 -16.65 -39.83 38.31
N LEU A 302 -16.91 -38.52 38.30
CA LEU A 302 -17.27 -37.75 39.49
C LEU A 302 -18.75 -37.83 39.84
N GLY A 303 -19.59 -38.52 39.09
CA GLY A 303 -21.02 -38.66 39.32
C GLY A 303 -21.79 -37.32 39.28
N ILE A 304 -21.31 -36.31 38.60
CA ILE A 304 -21.92 -34.97 38.55
C ILE A 304 -22.31 -34.58 37.12
N SER A 305 -23.20 -33.59 36.99
CA SER A 305 -23.53 -33.07 35.66
C SER A 305 -22.33 -32.30 35.04
N ARG A 306 -22.28 -32.30 33.71
CA ARG A 306 -21.27 -31.51 32.95
C ARG A 306 -21.27 -30.02 33.37
N ALA A 307 -22.46 -29.45 33.57
CA ALA A 307 -22.61 -28.06 33.98
C ALA A 307 -22.01 -27.82 35.39
N THR A 308 -22.24 -28.73 36.30
CA THR A 308 -21.68 -28.68 37.65
C THR A 308 -20.15 -28.80 37.67
N TYR A 309 -19.58 -29.64 36.80
CA TYR A 309 -18.14 -29.77 36.64
C TYR A 309 -17.49 -28.44 36.23
N TYR A 310 -18.01 -27.80 35.16
CA TYR A 310 -17.44 -26.53 34.68
C TYR A 310 -17.64 -25.39 35.69
N ARG A 311 -18.76 -25.34 36.41
CA ARG A 311 -18.98 -24.34 37.46
C ARG A 311 -17.97 -24.49 38.61
N LYS A 312 -17.70 -25.73 39.07
CA LYS A 312 -16.68 -26.00 40.10
C LYS A 312 -15.27 -25.69 39.60
N LYS A 313 -14.97 -25.93 38.32
CA LYS A 313 -13.68 -25.61 37.73
C LYS A 313 -13.46 -24.09 37.58
N ALA A 314 -14.49 -23.33 37.23
CA ALA A 314 -14.43 -21.87 37.18
C ALA A 314 -14.17 -21.28 38.58
N ALA A 315 -14.88 -21.71 39.60
CA ALA A 315 -14.70 -21.26 40.98
C ALA A 315 -13.29 -21.58 41.56
N LYS A 316 -12.63 -22.65 41.12
CA LYS A 316 -11.24 -22.95 41.48
C LYS A 316 -10.22 -22.04 40.85
N ASN A 317 -10.49 -21.49 39.63
CA ASN A 317 -9.59 -20.58 38.95
C ASN A 317 -9.70 -19.13 39.45
N GLU A 318 -10.74 -18.79 40.22
CA GLU A 318 -10.93 -17.48 40.85
C GLU A 318 -10.27 -17.38 42.25
N THR A 319 -9.84 -18.50 42.82
CA THR A 319 -9.25 -18.57 44.16
C THR A 319 -7.75 -18.92 44.16
N GLY A 320 -7.09 -19.02 43.03
CA GLY A 320 -5.65 -19.23 42.84
C GLY A 320 -5.04 -18.13 41.95
#